data_16d5f1791eafbb89d9dc5620574ac2dc
#
_entry.id   16d5f1791eafbb89d9dc5620574ac2dc
#
_cell.length_a   1.000
_cell.length_b   1.000
_cell.length_c   1.000
_cell.angle_alpha   90.00
_cell.angle_beta   90.00
_cell.angle_gamma   90.00
#
_symmetry.space_group_name_H-M   'P 1'
#
loop_
_entity.id
_entity.type
_entity.pdbx_description
1 polymer ?
#
loop_
_entity_poly.entity_id
_entity_poly.type
_entity_poly.pdbx_seq_one_letter_code
_entity_poly.pdbx_strand_id
1 'polypeptide(L)'
;FIIYQAQGLFRGKPARPGLVARTGWFFLLSSLANSGWILFWHHHRIGAALITNLILWVSLAFIYRRLVADGGETGPDPWFITRLPFSIYLAWITISLVGNLSVYLVKINWNGWGLSQTFWTVLALFCLAAVAGLFFWFYQDRAFILTFAWAFFGVFYQRFFMGDSSVEGASAVGGELLAGGSPPYHVIGLVAVAMAFFCLALFLADLFLGPGGRRARARGGNPVS
;
A
#
# COMPACT_ATOMS: atom_id res chain seq x y z
N PHE A 1 -10.98 13.51 -3.65
CA PHE A 1 -12.33 12.91 -3.64
C PHE A 1 -13.35 13.81 -2.96
N ILE A 2 -13.18 14.19 -1.68
CA ILE A 2 -14.11 15.06 -0.92
C ILE A 2 -14.30 16.42 -1.61
N ILE A 3 -13.23 17.07 -2.08
CA ILE A 3 -13.29 18.34 -2.82
C ILE A 3 -14.10 18.19 -4.10
N TYR A 4 -13.92 17.08 -4.83
CA TYR A 4 -14.69 16.80 -6.04
C TYR A 4 -16.19 16.60 -5.76
N GLN A 5 -16.52 15.92 -4.67
CA GLN A 5 -17.90 15.77 -4.21
C GLN A 5 -18.51 17.11 -3.80
N ALA A 6 -17.76 17.93 -3.06
CA ALA A 6 -18.20 19.26 -2.63
C ALA A 6 -18.44 20.21 -3.83
N GLN A 7 -17.60 20.18 -4.86
CA GLN A 7 -17.81 20.98 -6.09
C GLN A 7 -19.11 20.63 -6.82
N GLY A 8 -19.54 19.36 -6.76
CA GLY A 8 -20.84 18.95 -7.30
C GLY A 8 -22.02 19.60 -6.57
N LEU A 9 -21.92 19.73 -5.26
CA LEU A 9 -22.93 20.41 -4.44
C LEU A 9 -23.02 21.92 -4.76
N PHE A 10 -21.89 22.60 -4.95
CA PHE A 10 -21.84 24.03 -5.26
C PHE A 10 -22.26 24.37 -6.70
N ARG A 11 -22.13 23.42 -7.65
CA ARG A 11 -22.48 23.63 -9.06
C ARG A 11 -23.89 23.19 -9.44
N GLY A 12 -24.72 22.74 -8.46
CA GLY A 12 -26.09 22.31 -8.71
C GLY A 12 -26.21 21.06 -9.58
N LYS A 13 -25.11 20.40 -9.90
CA LYS A 13 -25.08 19.11 -10.59
C LYS A 13 -24.79 18.05 -9.51
N PRO A 14 -25.69 17.10 -9.26
CA PRO A 14 -25.42 16.06 -8.28
C PRO A 14 -24.13 15.34 -8.69
N ALA A 15 -23.14 15.37 -7.78
CA ALA A 15 -22.01 14.47 -7.87
C ALA A 15 -22.61 13.07 -7.99
N ARG A 16 -22.28 12.34 -9.03
CA ARG A 16 -22.91 11.07 -9.48
C ARG A 16 -23.52 10.28 -8.32
N PRO A 17 -24.85 10.21 -8.19
CA PRO A 17 -25.52 9.57 -7.06
C PRO A 17 -25.15 8.07 -6.97
N GLY A 18 -24.78 7.43 -8.08
CA GLY A 18 -24.39 6.04 -8.11
C GLY A 18 -23.07 5.73 -7.40
N LEU A 19 -22.03 6.56 -7.52
CA LEU A 19 -20.74 6.32 -6.88
C LEU A 19 -20.81 6.49 -5.36
N VAL A 20 -21.46 7.55 -4.90
CA VAL A 20 -21.66 7.81 -3.47
C VAL A 20 -22.56 6.74 -2.82
N ALA A 21 -23.63 6.34 -3.48
CA ALA A 21 -24.52 5.29 -2.98
C ALA A 21 -23.81 3.94 -2.85
N ARG A 22 -22.88 3.63 -3.77
CA ARG A 22 -22.16 2.34 -3.78
C ARG A 22 -20.97 2.30 -2.84
N THR A 23 -20.26 3.41 -2.63
CA THR A 23 -19.03 3.46 -1.84
C THR A 23 -19.24 4.09 -0.46
N GLY A 24 -20.27 4.92 -0.29
CA GLY A 24 -20.46 5.79 0.87
C GLY A 24 -20.41 5.06 2.22
N TRP A 25 -21.09 3.93 2.33
CA TRP A 25 -21.08 3.15 3.57
C TRP A 25 -19.70 2.55 3.88
N PHE A 26 -19.01 1.99 2.88
CA PHE A 26 -17.65 1.47 3.07
C PHE A 26 -16.64 2.59 3.31
N PHE A 27 -16.87 3.77 2.73
CA PHE A 27 -16.03 4.94 3.00
C PHE A 27 -16.18 5.40 4.45
N LEU A 28 -17.42 5.47 4.98
CA LEU A 28 -17.66 5.79 6.38
C LEU A 28 -17.00 4.75 7.30
N LEU A 29 -17.19 3.45 7.01
CA LEU A 29 -16.58 2.37 7.77
C LEU A 29 -15.05 2.45 7.74
N SER A 30 -14.44 2.71 6.58
CA SER A 30 -12.99 2.88 6.46
C SER A 30 -12.48 4.08 7.26
N SER A 31 -13.22 5.19 7.28
CA SER A 31 -12.86 6.39 8.05
C SER A 31 -12.91 6.14 9.55
N LEU A 32 -13.97 5.47 10.03
CA LEU A 32 -14.09 5.08 11.44
C LEU A 32 -13.02 4.06 11.85
N ALA A 33 -12.76 3.07 11.00
CA ALA A 33 -11.72 2.08 11.25
C ALA A 33 -10.33 2.71 11.29
N ASN A 34 -10.02 3.67 10.42
CA ASN A 34 -8.77 4.41 10.43
C ASN A 34 -8.59 5.23 11.71
N SER A 35 -9.64 5.94 12.13
CA SER A 35 -9.63 6.69 13.39
C SER A 35 -9.44 5.76 14.60
N GLY A 36 -10.14 4.64 14.61
CA GLY A 36 -9.99 3.61 15.65
C GLY A 36 -8.59 3.00 15.68
N TRP A 37 -8.01 2.71 14.50
CA TRP A 37 -6.64 2.22 14.40
C TRP A 37 -5.63 3.18 15.04
N ILE A 38 -5.70 4.48 14.71
CA ILE A 38 -4.81 5.50 15.26
C ILE A 38 -4.99 5.60 16.80
N LEU A 39 -6.23 5.63 17.28
CA LEU A 39 -6.51 5.69 18.73
C LEU A 39 -5.96 4.46 19.46
N PHE A 40 -6.25 3.25 18.98
CA PHE A 40 -5.78 2.03 19.63
C PHE A 40 -4.26 1.89 19.56
N TRP A 41 -3.64 2.33 18.47
CA TRP A 41 -2.19 2.37 18.35
C TRP A 41 -1.58 3.31 19.38
N HIS A 42 -2.11 4.53 19.50
CA HIS A 42 -1.64 5.52 20.48
C HIS A 42 -1.79 5.04 21.93
N HIS A 43 -2.84 4.30 22.23
CA HIS A 43 -3.06 3.73 23.57
C HIS A 43 -2.40 2.34 23.75
N HIS A 44 -1.47 1.95 22.91
CA HIS A 44 -0.75 0.66 22.95
C HIS A 44 -1.66 -0.59 22.97
N ARG A 45 -2.90 -0.45 22.50
CA ARG A 45 -3.86 -1.55 22.33
C ARG A 45 -3.65 -2.27 21.00
N ILE A 46 -2.45 -2.86 20.81
CA ILE A 46 -1.97 -3.39 19.52
C ILE A 46 -2.93 -4.41 18.89
N GLY A 47 -3.54 -5.31 19.70
CA GLY A 47 -4.52 -6.27 19.17
C GLY A 47 -5.77 -5.59 18.58
N ALA A 48 -6.31 -4.56 19.25
CA ALA A 48 -7.44 -3.78 18.74
C ALA A 48 -7.03 -2.95 17.51
N ALA A 49 -5.81 -2.41 17.51
CA ALA A 49 -5.26 -1.70 16.35
C ALA A 49 -5.14 -2.63 15.13
N LEU A 50 -4.69 -3.87 15.31
CA LEU A 50 -4.62 -4.85 14.22
C LEU A 50 -6.02 -5.17 13.65
N ILE A 51 -7.02 -5.38 14.51
CA ILE A 51 -8.40 -5.66 14.07
C ILE A 51 -8.97 -4.47 13.29
N THR A 52 -8.82 -3.26 13.80
CA THR A 52 -9.32 -2.05 13.10
C THR A 52 -8.57 -1.79 11.79
N ASN A 53 -7.26 -2.07 11.73
CA ASN A 53 -6.49 -2.00 10.48
C ASN A 53 -6.99 -3.04 9.47
N LEU A 54 -7.34 -4.26 9.90
CA LEU A 54 -7.93 -5.28 9.03
C LEU A 54 -9.29 -4.85 8.48
N ILE A 55 -10.17 -4.29 9.33
CA ILE A 55 -11.47 -3.73 8.90
C ILE A 55 -11.28 -2.61 7.88
N LEU A 56 -10.31 -1.73 8.11
CA LEU A 56 -9.93 -0.67 7.19
C LEU A 56 -9.49 -1.25 5.84
N TRP A 57 -8.57 -2.24 5.86
CA TRP A 57 -8.09 -2.90 4.64
C TRP A 57 -9.21 -3.54 3.84
N VAL A 58 -10.09 -4.31 4.50
CA VAL A 58 -11.25 -4.96 3.85
C VAL A 58 -12.18 -3.90 3.22
N SER A 59 -12.47 -2.82 3.96
CA SER A 59 -13.33 -1.73 3.46
C SER A 59 -12.74 -1.07 2.21
N LEU A 60 -11.43 -0.77 2.23
CA LEU A 60 -10.73 -0.20 1.07
C LEU A 60 -10.68 -1.15 -0.12
N ALA A 61 -10.47 -2.45 0.11
CA ALA A 61 -10.50 -3.46 -0.94
C ALA A 61 -11.87 -3.54 -1.64
N PHE A 62 -12.97 -3.47 -0.85
CA PHE A 62 -14.33 -3.40 -1.42
C PHE A 62 -14.57 -2.11 -2.21
N ILE A 63 -14.15 -0.95 -1.69
CA ILE A 63 -14.24 0.33 -2.42
C ILE A 63 -13.47 0.22 -3.74
N TYR A 64 -12.22 -0.23 -3.69
CA TYR A 64 -11.38 -0.35 -4.87
C TYR A 64 -12.00 -1.29 -5.92
N ARG A 65 -12.45 -2.48 -5.53
CA ARG A 65 -13.12 -3.41 -6.44
C ARG A 65 -14.35 -2.81 -7.12
N ARG A 66 -15.16 -2.05 -6.38
CA ARG A 66 -16.33 -1.36 -6.95
C ARG A 66 -15.94 -0.28 -7.94
N LEU A 67 -14.89 0.50 -7.62
CA LEU A 67 -14.37 1.52 -8.53
C LEU A 67 -13.79 0.95 -9.82
N VAL A 68 -13.22 -0.27 -9.77
CA VAL A 68 -12.68 -0.95 -10.94
C VAL A 68 -13.81 -1.61 -11.77
N ALA A 69 -14.79 -2.24 -11.10
CA ALA A 69 -15.92 -2.89 -11.78
C ALA A 69 -16.81 -1.90 -12.56
N ASP A 70 -16.92 -0.67 -12.10
CA ASP A 70 -17.66 0.41 -12.78
C ASP A 70 -16.94 0.99 -14.01
N GLY A 71 -15.89 0.35 -14.47
CA GLY A 71 -14.93 0.64 -15.56
C GLY A 71 -15.40 1.32 -16.83
N GLY A 72 -16.12 2.43 -16.76
CA GLY A 72 -16.37 3.32 -17.88
C GLY A 72 -17.81 3.55 -18.30
N GLU A 73 -18.81 2.90 -17.70
CA GLU A 73 -20.22 3.10 -18.09
C GLU A 73 -20.79 4.48 -17.75
N THR A 74 -20.07 5.29 -16.98
CA THR A 74 -20.56 6.56 -16.45
C THR A 74 -19.76 7.79 -16.89
N GLY A 75 -19.06 7.73 -18.06
CA GLY A 75 -18.36 8.86 -18.67
C GLY A 75 -16.93 9.08 -18.13
N PRO A 76 -16.16 10.03 -18.68
CA PRO A 76 -14.74 10.21 -18.42
C PRO A 76 -14.50 10.78 -17.01
N ASP A 77 -14.55 9.93 -15.98
CA ASP A 77 -14.01 10.33 -14.68
C ASP A 77 -12.50 10.34 -14.77
N PRO A 78 -11.86 11.42 -14.38
CA PRO A 78 -10.41 11.44 -14.33
C PRO A 78 -9.96 10.40 -13.31
N TRP A 79 -9.34 9.33 -13.79
CA TRP A 79 -8.78 8.22 -13.00
C TRP A 79 -8.01 8.69 -11.75
N PHE A 80 -7.27 9.80 -11.86
CA PHE A 80 -6.49 10.36 -10.77
C PHE A 80 -7.34 10.95 -9.62
N ILE A 81 -8.63 11.24 -9.85
CA ILE A 81 -9.52 11.75 -8.78
C ILE A 81 -10.24 10.61 -8.08
N THR A 82 -10.64 9.58 -8.84
CA THR A 82 -11.49 8.51 -8.32
C THR A 82 -10.71 7.29 -7.86
N ARG A 83 -9.78 6.76 -8.66
CA ARG A 83 -9.07 5.50 -8.37
C ARG A 83 -7.73 5.70 -7.67
N LEU A 84 -6.95 6.68 -8.12
CA LEU A 84 -5.59 6.91 -7.62
C LEU A 84 -5.50 7.04 -6.09
N PRO A 85 -6.35 7.84 -5.40
CA PRO A 85 -6.28 7.96 -3.94
C PRO A 85 -6.52 6.63 -3.22
N PHE A 86 -7.50 5.85 -3.69
CA PHE A 86 -7.83 4.56 -3.09
C PHE A 86 -6.78 3.49 -3.40
N SER A 87 -6.17 3.54 -4.58
CA SER A 87 -5.07 2.66 -4.96
C SER A 87 -3.86 2.85 -4.05
N ILE A 88 -3.38 4.09 -3.90
CA ILE A 88 -2.25 4.42 -3.01
C ILE A 88 -2.60 4.05 -1.56
N TYR A 89 -3.80 4.38 -1.12
CA TYR A 89 -4.22 4.12 0.25
C TYR A 89 -4.33 2.62 0.54
N LEU A 90 -4.93 1.84 -0.37
CA LEU A 90 -5.00 0.38 -0.23
C LEU A 90 -3.60 -0.26 -0.20
N ALA A 91 -2.70 0.18 -1.08
CA ALA A 91 -1.31 -0.28 -1.10
C ALA A 91 -0.62 -0.01 0.25
N TRP A 92 -0.73 1.21 0.76
CA TRP A 92 -0.15 1.61 2.04
C TRP A 92 -0.70 0.80 3.21
N ILE A 93 -2.03 0.62 3.28
CA ILE A 93 -2.66 -0.15 4.36
C ILE A 93 -2.33 -1.65 4.26
N THR A 94 -2.10 -2.17 3.06
CA THR A 94 -1.61 -3.56 2.88
C THR A 94 -0.24 -3.76 3.54
N ILE A 95 0.68 -2.82 3.33
CA ILE A 95 2.00 -2.84 3.96
C ILE A 95 1.89 -2.64 5.47
N SER A 96 1.08 -1.67 5.90
CA SER A 96 0.78 -1.38 7.30
C SER A 96 0.20 -2.59 8.04
N LEU A 97 -0.68 -3.36 7.40
CA LEU A 97 -1.29 -4.55 8.00
C LEU A 97 -0.24 -5.61 8.37
N VAL A 98 0.72 -5.85 7.48
CA VAL A 98 1.84 -6.78 7.76
C VAL A 98 2.73 -6.24 8.89
N GLY A 99 3.02 -4.94 8.90
CA GLY A 99 3.74 -4.28 10.00
C GLY A 99 3.02 -4.40 11.34
N ASN A 100 1.71 -4.10 11.38
CA ASN A 100 0.89 -4.26 12.59
C ASN A 100 0.83 -5.70 13.09
N LEU A 101 0.74 -6.67 12.17
CA LEU A 101 0.79 -8.10 12.51
C LEU A 101 2.13 -8.45 13.14
N SER A 102 3.24 -8.00 12.57
CA SER A 102 4.58 -8.24 13.12
C SER A 102 4.71 -7.71 14.56
N VAL A 103 4.29 -6.47 14.81
CA VAL A 103 4.30 -5.88 16.16
C VAL A 103 3.38 -6.66 17.13
N TYR A 104 2.23 -7.12 16.66
CA TYR A 104 1.33 -7.92 17.49
C TYR A 104 1.94 -9.26 17.89
N LEU A 105 2.57 -9.98 16.94
CA LEU A 105 3.24 -11.27 17.20
C LEU A 105 4.33 -11.13 18.26
N VAL A 106 5.09 -10.03 18.22
CA VAL A 106 6.08 -9.74 19.26
C VAL A 106 5.43 -9.46 20.58
N LYS A 107 4.38 -8.65 20.62
CA LYS A 107 3.68 -8.32 21.87
C LYS A 107 3.16 -9.55 22.60
N ILE A 108 2.75 -10.60 21.86
CA ILE A 108 2.30 -11.87 22.45
C ILE A 108 3.44 -12.86 22.71
N ASN A 109 4.72 -12.43 22.56
CA ASN A 109 5.91 -13.26 22.71
C ASN A 109 5.88 -14.53 21.84
N TRP A 110 5.39 -14.39 20.59
CA TRP A 110 5.38 -15.52 19.66
C TRP A 110 6.81 -15.96 19.34
N ASN A 111 7.11 -17.23 19.53
CA ASN A 111 8.47 -17.79 19.41
C ASN A 111 8.95 -17.97 17.95
N GLY A 112 8.15 -17.55 16.94
CA GLY A 112 8.52 -17.68 15.54
C GLY A 112 8.69 -19.14 15.06
N TRP A 113 8.12 -20.11 15.75
CA TRP A 113 8.34 -21.56 15.52
C TRP A 113 9.82 -21.96 15.54
N GLY A 114 10.64 -21.24 16.30
CA GLY A 114 12.09 -21.45 16.38
C GLY A 114 12.88 -20.86 15.21
N LEU A 115 12.25 -20.17 14.26
CA LEU A 115 12.92 -19.50 13.16
C LEU A 115 13.30 -18.07 13.55
N SER A 116 14.38 -17.56 12.93
CA SER A 116 14.87 -16.21 13.22
C SER A 116 13.91 -15.10 12.79
N GLN A 117 13.94 -13.98 13.48
CA GLN A 117 13.16 -12.79 13.10
C GLN A 117 13.52 -12.29 11.68
N THR A 118 14.79 -12.42 11.30
CA THR A 118 15.26 -12.10 9.95
C THR A 118 14.54 -12.95 8.90
N PHE A 119 14.38 -14.25 9.15
CA PHE A 119 13.65 -15.15 8.26
C PHE A 119 12.20 -14.66 8.05
N TRP A 120 11.49 -14.35 9.13
CA TRP A 120 10.10 -13.88 9.06
C TRP A 120 9.98 -12.53 8.36
N THR A 121 10.94 -11.62 8.59
CA THR A 121 10.96 -10.32 7.91
C THR A 121 11.18 -10.48 6.40
N VAL A 122 12.15 -11.32 6.01
CA VAL A 122 12.42 -11.62 4.59
C VAL A 122 11.21 -12.27 3.94
N LEU A 123 10.59 -13.25 4.61
CA LEU A 123 9.36 -13.91 4.13
C LEU A 123 8.23 -12.88 3.93
N ALA A 124 8.03 -11.98 4.90
CA ALA A 124 7.02 -10.92 4.79
C ALA A 124 7.28 -9.99 3.59
N LEU A 125 8.54 -9.62 3.31
CA LEU A 125 8.89 -8.83 2.14
C LEU A 125 8.57 -9.58 0.84
N PHE A 126 8.86 -10.88 0.75
CA PHE A 126 8.49 -11.69 -0.40
C PHE A 126 6.98 -11.81 -0.57
N CYS A 127 6.22 -12.04 0.50
CA CYS A 127 4.76 -12.07 0.46
C CYS A 127 4.18 -10.73 -0.01
N LEU A 128 4.70 -9.61 0.49
CA LEU A 128 4.30 -8.27 0.05
C LEU A 128 4.62 -8.04 -1.43
N ALA A 129 5.80 -8.44 -1.91
CA ALA A 129 6.16 -8.32 -3.31
C ALA A 129 5.27 -9.21 -4.20
N ALA A 130 4.93 -10.42 -3.76
CA ALA A 130 3.99 -11.29 -4.45
C ALA A 130 2.59 -10.66 -4.53
N VAL A 131 2.08 -10.08 -3.44
CA VAL A 131 0.81 -9.35 -3.43
C VAL A 131 0.85 -8.18 -4.41
N ALA A 132 1.93 -7.39 -4.40
CA ALA A 132 2.09 -6.27 -5.33
C ALA A 132 2.10 -6.73 -6.79
N GLY A 133 2.85 -7.78 -7.10
CA GLY A 133 2.94 -8.36 -8.45
C GLY A 133 1.62 -8.95 -8.92
N LEU A 134 0.92 -9.72 -8.09
CA LEU A 134 -0.40 -10.29 -8.39
C LEU A 134 -1.44 -9.18 -8.60
N PHE A 135 -1.46 -8.19 -7.72
CA PHE A 135 -2.38 -7.06 -7.85
C PHE A 135 -2.12 -6.30 -9.16
N PHE A 136 -0.86 -6.05 -9.47
CA PHE A 136 -0.47 -5.42 -10.72
C PHE A 136 -0.85 -6.28 -11.94
N TRP A 137 -0.68 -7.59 -11.89
CA TRP A 137 -1.07 -8.51 -12.96
C TRP A 137 -2.56 -8.44 -13.27
N PHE A 138 -3.42 -8.43 -12.23
CA PHE A 138 -4.88 -8.42 -12.39
C PHE A 138 -5.45 -7.05 -12.74
N TYR A 139 -4.94 -5.98 -12.14
CA TYR A 139 -5.54 -4.64 -12.21
C TYR A 139 -4.75 -3.64 -13.04
N GLN A 140 -3.51 -3.94 -13.41
CA GLN A 140 -2.58 -3.05 -14.14
C GLN A 140 -2.48 -1.65 -13.48
N ASP A 141 -2.53 -1.62 -12.14
CA ASP A 141 -2.55 -0.38 -11.38
C ASP A 141 -1.12 0.08 -11.05
N ARG A 142 -0.69 1.09 -11.80
CA ARG A 142 0.66 1.68 -11.68
C ARG A 142 0.89 2.37 -10.34
N ALA A 143 -0.14 2.96 -9.75
CA ALA A 143 -0.01 3.67 -8.49
C ALA A 143 0.20 2.69 -7.33
N PHE A 144 -0.50 1.56 -7.36
CA PHE A 144 -0.34 0.50 -6.38
C PHE A 144 1.10 -0.03 -6.35
N ILE A 145 1.64 -0.44 -7.52
CA ILE A 145 2.99 -1.00 -7.60
C ILE A 145 4.08 0.02 -7.23
N LEU A 146 3.91 1.30 -7.61
CA LEU A 146 4.85 2.36 -7.24
C LEU A 146 4.86 2.65 -5.74
N THR A 147 3.70 2.54 -5.08
CA THR A 147 3.62 2.69 -3.62
C THR A 147 4.41 1.59 -2.91
N PHE A 148 4.35 0.35 -3.41
CA PHE A 148 5.17 -0.76 -2.89
C PHE A 148 6.66 -0.53 -3.15
N ALA A 149 7.04 -0.11 -4.37
CA ALA A 149 8.44 0.22 -4.68
C ALA A 149 9.00 1.27 -3.71
N TRP A 150 8.24 2.34 -3.47
CA TRP A 150 8.61 3.39 -2.52
C TRP A 150 8.74 2.88 -1.09
N ALA A 151 7.81 2.04 -0.62
CA ALA A 151 7.86 1.48 0.72
C ALA A 151 9.06 0.53 0.90
N PHE A 152 9.34 -0.33 -0.06
CA PHE A 152 10.52 -1.20 -0.02
C PHE A 152 11.83 -0.40 -0.03
N PHE A 153 11.88 0.68 -0.81
CA PHE A 153 13.02 1.60 -0.77
C PHE A 153 13.17 2.25 0.60
N GLY A 154 12.07 2.61 1.27
CA GLY A 154 12.08 3.11 2.65
C GLY A 154 12.67 2.11 3.64
N VAL A 155 12.30 0.83 3.54
CA VAL A 155 12.88 -0.25 4.36
C VAL A 155 14.38 -0.40 4.10
N PHE A 156 14.81 -0.38 2.82
CA PHE A 156 16.22 -0.40 2.46
C PHE A 156 16.98 0.78 3.08
N TYR A 157 16.47 1.99 2.89
CA TYR A 157 17.10 3.21 3.39
C TYR A 157 17.27 3.17 4.91
N GLN A 158 16.22 2.79 5.64
CA GLN A 158 16.27 2.67 7.09
C GLN A 158 17.33 1.66 7.55
N ARG A 159 17.39 0.50 6.90
CA ARG A 159 18.29 -0.58 7.30
C ARG A 159 19.75 -0.30 6.93
N PHE A 160 20.00 0.45 5.87
CA PHE A 160 21.36 0.72 5.38
C PHE A 160 21.98 1.98 5.99
N PHE A 161 21.17 3.03 6.17
CA PHE A 161 21.69 4.36 6.57
C PHE A 161 21.30 4.78 7.98
N MET A 162 20.24 4.21 8.56
CA MET A 162 19.76 4.58 9.90
C MET A 162 19.94 3.46 10.94
N GLY A 163 20.57 2.35 10.59
CA GLY A 163 20.61 1.11 11.37
C GLY A 163 21.13 1.23 12.81
N ASP A 164 21.95 2.23 13.12
CA ASP A 164 22.52 2.39 14.48
C ASP A 164 21.91 3.52 15.31
N SER A 165 21.37 4.55 14.68
CA SER A 165 20.94 5.76 15.41
C SER A 165 19.50 5.74 15.91
N SER A 166 18.66 4.86 15.39
CA SER A 166 17.23 4.77 15.78
C SER A 166 16.98 3.85 16.98
N VAL A 167 18.00 3.08 17.40
CA VAL A 167 17.89 2.09 18.48
C VAL A 167 17.80 2.77 19.87
N GLU A 168 18.45 3.90 20.07
CA GLU A 168 18.43 4.58 21.37
C GLU A 168 17.08 5.26 21.70
N GLY A 169 16.28 5.63 20.71
CA GLY A 169 14.98 6.29 20.93
C GLY A 169 13.75 5.36 20.87
N ALA A 170 13.87 4.18 20.27
CA ALA A 170 12.76 3.25 20.03
C ALA A 170 12.64 2.15 21.10
N SER A 171 13.49 2.18 22.13
CA SER A 171 13.63 1.15 23.16
C SER A 171 12.38 0.86 24.00
N ALA A 172 11.34 1.68 23.92
CA ALA A 172 10.21 1.56 24.86
C ALA A 172 9.08 0.60 24.41
N VAL A 173 8.90 0.33 23.11
CA VAL A 173 7.71 -0.49 22.67
C VAL A 173 8.00 -1.46 21.52
N GLY A 174 9.14 -1.37 20.86
CA GLY A 174 9.43 -2.22 19.70
C GLY A 174 10.92 -2.29 19.35
N GLY A 175 11.76 -1.60 20.10
CA GLY A 175 13.18 -1.45 19.82
C GLY A 175 13.96 -2.75 19.89
N GLU A 176 13.62 -3.63 20.81
CA GLU A 176 14.31 -4.91 20.99
C GLU A 176 14.14 -5.87 19.80
N LEU A 177 13.03 -5.73 19.07
CA LEU A 177 12.76 -6.48 17.83
C LEU A 177 13.64 -6.07 16.67
N LEU A 178 14.09 -4.82 16.69
CA LEU A 178 14.89 -4.22 15.64
C LEU A 178 16.37 -4.12 16.04
N ALA A 179 16.68 -4.24 17.34
CA ALA A 179 18.00 -4.01 17.94
C ALA A 179 18.87 -5.26 18.11
N GLY A 180 18.35 -6.45 17.87
CA GLY A 180 19.08 -7.72 18.04
C GLY A 180 20.28 -7.87 17.09
N GLY A 181 21.40 -7.28 17.47
CA GLY A 181 22.79 -7.52 17.16
C GLY A 181 23.18 -8.14 15.82
N SER A 182 24.07 -7.45 15.07
CA SER A 182 24.99 -7.91 14.00
C SER A 182 24.42 -8.69 12.80
N PRO A 183 25.12 -8.85 11.78
CA PRO A 183 25.07 -8.64 10.33
C PRO A 183 23.80 -8.95 9.50
N PRO A 184 22.65 -9.45 10.04
CA PRO A 184 21.49 -9.72 9.20
C PRO A 184 20.74 -8.45 8.70
N TYR A 185 21.06 -7.27 9.23
CA TYR A 185 20.39 -6.02 8.79
C TYR A 185 20.63 -5.71 7.32
N HIS A 186 21.84 -5.94 6.83
CA HIS A 186 22.18 -5.74 5.42
C HIS A 186 21.40 -6.69 4.51
N VAL A 187 21.14 -7.93 4.96
CA VAL A 187 20.35 -8.90 4.19
C VAL A 187 18.92 -8.41 3.98
N ILE A 188 18.27 -7.91 5.04
CA ILE A 188 16.91 -7.35 4.93
C ILE A 188 16.89 -6.15 3.98
N GLY A 189 17.89 -5.25 4.09
CA GLY A 189 18.03 -4.10 3.20
C GLY A 189 18.23 -4.51 1.74
N LEU A 190 19.12 -5.47 1.48
CA LEU A 190 19.36 -5.99 0.13
C LEU A 190 18.12 -6.65 -0.47
N VAL A 191 17.38 -7.43 0.31
CA VAL A 191 16.11 -8.02 -0.13
C VAL A 191 15.09 -6.93 -0.42
N ALA A 192 14.97 -5.93 0.47
CA ALA A 192 14.02 -4.83 0.27
C ALA A 192 14.33 -4.02 -1.01
N VAL A 193 15.60 -3.69 -1.26
CA VAL A 193 15.96 -2.96 -2.50
C VAL A 193 15.75 -3.83 -3.74
N ALA A 194 16.01 -5.14 -3.67
CA ALA A 194 15.70 -6.05 -4.77
C ALA A 194 14.19 -6.09 -5.08
N MET A 195 13.33 -6.09 -4.04
CA MET A 195 11.87 -6.02 -4.22
C MET A 195 11.43 -4.65 -4.77
N ALA A 196 12.07 -3.56 -4.37
CA ALA A 196 11.81 -2.25 -4.96
C ALA A 196 12.13 -2.22 -6.46
N PHE A 197 13.28 -2.77 -6.86
CA PHE A 197 13.65 -2.90 -8.28
C PHE A 197 12.70 -3.83 -9.05
N PHE A 198 12.26 -4.92 -8.45
CA PHE A 198 11.25 -5.80 -9.04
C PHE A 198 9.95 -5.04 -9.34
N CYS A 199 9.42 -4.30 -8.37
CA CYS A 199 8.23 -3.48 -8.56
C CYS A 199 8.44 -2.40 -9.65
N LEU A 200 9.59 -1.76 -9.65
CA LEU A 200 9.94 -0.75 -10.65
C LEU A 200 10.08 -1.37 -12.05
N ALA A 201 10.67 -2.55 -12.16
CA ALA A 201 10.79 -3.27 -13.42
C ALA A 201 9.40 -3.64 -14.00
N LEU A 202 8.46 -4.10 -13.17
CA LEU A 202 7.09 -4.35 -13.60
C LEU A 202 6.40 -3.06 -14.11
N PHE A 203 6.58 -1.96 -13.39
CA PHE A 203 6.05 -0.65 -13.80
C PHE A 203 6.64 -0.20 -15.14
N LEU A 204 7.95 -0.28 -15.32
CA LEU A 204 8.63 0.11 -16.55
C LEU A 204 8.26 -0.83 -17.71
N ALA A 205 8.18 -2.14 -17.47
CA ALA A 205 7.74 -3.09 -18.48
C ALA A 205 6.34 -2.75 -19.00
N ASP A 206 5.40 -2.40 -18.12
CA ASP A 206 4.07 -1.97 -18.54
C ASP A 206 4.08 -0.62 -19.27
N LEU A 207 4.94 0.30 -18.85
CA LEU A 207 5.08 1.61 -19.51
C LEU A 207 5.59 1.49 -20.95
N PHE A 208 6.59 0.61 -21.18
CA PHE A 208 7.25 0.47 -22.48
C PHE A 208 6.66 -0.62 -23.39
N LEU A 209 6.15 -1.72 -22.81
CA LEU A 209 5.68 -2.89 -23.52
C LEU A 209 4.14 -3.02 -23.48
N GLY A 210 3.49 -2.33 -22.56
CA GLY A 210 2.06 -2.35 -22.38
C GLY A 210 1.28 -1.72 -23.54
N PRO A 211 -0.05 -1.91 -23.58
CA PRO A 211 -0.92 -1.37 -24.66
C PRO A 211 -0.81 0.14 -24.83
N GLY A 212 -0.51 0.88 -23.76
CA GLY A 212 -0.29 2.32 -23.77
C GLY A 212 1.00 2.73 -24.49
N GLY A 213 2.09 2.01 -24.25
CA GLY A 213 3.39 2.26 -24.88
C GLY A 213 3.37 1.96 -26.39
N ARG A 214 2.64 0.92 -26.81
CA ARG A 214 2.44 0.59 -28.24
C ARG A 214 1.66 1.67 -28.99
N ARG A 215 0.66 2.29 -28.37
CA ARG A 215 -0.11 3.41 -28.99
C ARG A 215 0.71 4.69 -29.09
N ALA A 216 1.59 4.98 -28.14
CA ALA A 216 2.48 6.13 -28.19
C ALA A 216 3.54 5.98 -29.30
N ARG A 217 4.12 4.78 -29.48
CA ARG A 217 5.06 4.48 -30.56
C ARG A 217 4.41 4.54 -31.95
N ALA A 218 3.16 4.07 -32.07
CA ALA A 218 2.41 4.13 -33.34
C ALA A 218 2.06 5.57 -33.75
N ARG A 219 1.85 6.49 -32.79
CA ARG A 219 1.59 7.91 -33.07
C ARG A 219 2.85 8.75 -33.39
N GLY A 220 4.00 8.35 -32.86
CA GLY A 220 5.27 9.04 -33.11
C GLY A 220 5.98 8.61 -34.40
N GLY A 221 5.49 7.59 -35.10
CA GLY A 221 6.13 6.99 -36.27
C GLY A 221 5.58 7.45 -37.63
N ASN A 222 4.79 8.52 -37.71
CA ASN A 222 4.38 9.08 -38.99
C ASN A 222 5.27 10.30 -39.31
N PRO A 223 6.35 10.15 -40.09
CA PRO A 223 7.01 11.31 -40.67
C PRO A 223 6.04 11.87 -41.73
N VAL A 224 5.68 13.12 -41.56
CA VAL A 224 4.94 13.91 -42.54
C VAL A 224 5.78 13.93 -43.82
N SER A 225 5.33 13.22 -44.83
CA SER A 225 5.74 13.38 -46.23
C SER A 225 4.87 14.42 -46.91
#